data_bd0a2a1f4277a6c1896225e9031a3d85
#
_entry.id   bd0a2a1f4277a6c1896225e9031a3d85
#
_cell.length_a   1.000
_cell.length_b   1.000
_cell.length_c   1.000
_cell.angle_alpha   90.00
_cell.angle_beta   90.00
_cell.angle_gamma   90.00
#
_symmetry.space_group_name_H-M   'P 1'
#
loop_
_entity.id
_entity.type
_entity.pdbx_description
1 polymer ?
#
loop_
_entity_poly.entity_id
_entity_poly.type
_entity_poly.pdbx_seq_one_letter_code
_entity_poly.pdbx_strand_id
1 'polypeptide(L)'
;ENQSTILSNSDVNYIYIDLPTPNYENIIDDYKKVLAQHAIEFSKKELSFQINIADMVKKIKSDENPAVSYMAKEFEMRKSADIYSRISIAKTGTIDTNKLHSYKYNEDIFRKLSVVPQGKNHGFVIFLDWSGSMAVNLRYTIKQLMSLTMFCKRVQIPFEVYLFRDPTYTEKNDGQSFTHKSGAHDVFLNFKLRNILSSRMNTVELNSAYKYLLGMTMGYNALDPMQSTPLNQTIYVADKIVNDFRVKNKVQIVNTVFLTDGDSDPIRFESVTLNAGFDKKSKIIIQDTKTKKEYMLPGNG
;
A
#
# COMPACT_ATOMS: atom_id res chain seq x y z
N GLU A 1 -28.87 -21.21 7.17
CA GLU A 1 -29.26 -22.41 6.40
C GLU A 1 -28.94 -22.16 4.94
N ASN A 2 -27.76 -22.58 4.51
CA ASN A 2 -27.45 -23.01 3.15
C ASN A 2 -26.15 -23.77 3.21
N GLN A 3 -26.20 -24.99 3.74
CA GLN A 3 -25.19 -25.99 3.44
C GLN A 3 -25.40 -26.39 1.98
N SER A 4 -24.54 -25.90 1.10
CA SER A 4 -24.45 -26.35 -0.27
C SER A 4 -24.06 -27.83 -0.23
N THR A 5 -25.01 -28.66 -0.55
CA THR A 5 -24.80 -30.06 -0.91
C THR A 5 -23.92 -30.08 -2.16
N ILE A 6 -22.61 -30.16 -2.00
CA ILE A 6 -21.71 -30.48 -3.10
C ILE A 6 -21.94 -31.97 -3.38
N LEU A 7 -22.74 -32.21 -4.40
CA LEU A 7 -22.95 -33.54 -4.97
C LEU A 7 -21.58 -34.14 -5.30
N SER A 8 -21.26 -35.23 -4.68
CA SER A 8 -20.08 -36.03 -4.94
C SER A 8 -20.11 -36.53 -6.39
N ASN A 9 -19.54 -35.74 -7.29
CA ASN A 9 -19.12 -36.27 -8.58
C ASN A 9 -17.86 -37.07 -8.35
N SER A 10 -17.94 -38.38 -8.44
CA SER A 10 -16.94 -39.40 -8.06
C SER A 10 -15.59 -39.31 -8.80
N ASP A 11 -15.38 -38.31 -9.64
CA ASP A 11 -14.19 -38.16 -10.48
C ASP A 11 -13.40 -36.84 -10.28
N VAL A 12 -13.75 -36.00 -9.32
CA VAL A 12 -13.06 -34.73 -9.08
C VAL A 12 -12.29 -34.83 -7.77
N ASN A 13 -10.96 -34.71 -7.85
CA ASN A 13 -10.12 -34.67 -6.67
C ASN A 13 -10.04 -33.22 -6.16
N TYR A 14 -10.48 -32.97 -4.92
CA TYR A 14 -10.40 -31.68 -4.27
C TYR A 14 -9.13 -31.58 -3.43
N ILE A 15 -8.32 -30.55 -3.70
CA ILE A 15 -7.07 -30.29 -3.00
C ILE A 15 -7.26 -29.05 -2.15
N TYR A 16 -7.20 -29.22 -0.85
CA TYR A 16 -7.33 -28.09 0.11
C TYR A 16 -5.97 -27.51 0.43
N ILE A 17 -5.84 -26.19 0.31
CA ILE A 17 -4.63 -25.44 0.63
C ILE A 17 -4.96 -24.39 1.66
N ASP A 18 -4.27 -24.42 2.79
CA ASP A 18 -4.36 -23.37 3.80
C ASP A 18 -3.46 -22.21 3.41
N LEU A 19 -3.95 -20.97 3.62
CA LEU A 19 -3.13 -19.80 3.41
C LEU A 19 -2.04 -19.71 4.49
N PRO A 20 -0.77 -19.56 4.10
CA PRO A 20 0.33 -19.49 5.04
C PRO A 20 0.29 -18.21 5.87
N THR A 21 0.85 -18.24 7.08
CA THR A 21 1.04 -17.03 7.89
C THR A 21 2.29 -16.30 7.40
N PRO A 22 2.19 -15.08 6.82
CA PRO A 22 3.35 -14.37 6.28
C PRO A 22 4.32 -13.94 7.39
N ASN A 23 5.62 -14.07 7.14
CA ASN A 23 6.64 -13.44 7.97
C ASN A 23 6.95 -12.04 7.41
N TYR A 24 6.33 -11.04 7.99
CA TYR A 24 6.41 -9.66 7.52
C TYR A 24 7.82 -9.06 7.65
N GLU A 25 8.63 -9.50 8.62
CA GLU A 25 10.01 -9.03 8.80
C GLU A 25 10.92 -9.42 7.63
N ASN A 26 10.67 -10.60 7.04
CA ASN A 26 11.42 -11.07 5.89
C ASN A 26 10.88 -10.52 4.56
N ILE A 27 9.57 -10.20 4.50
CA ILE A 27 8.93 -9.71 3.28
C ILE A 27 9.18 -8.21 3.10
N ILE A 28 9.13 -7.42 4.18
CA ILE A 28 9.14 -5.96 4.12
C ILE A 28 10.51 -5.40 4.47
N ASP A 29 11.09 -4.65 3.54
CA ASP A 29 12.26 -3.83 3.83
C ASP A 29 11.82 -2.40 4.17
N ASP A 30 12.20 -1.91 5.38
CA ASP A 30 11.94 -0.52 5.79
C ASP A 30 12.71 0.47 4.91
N TYR A 31 12.15 1.65 4.71
CA TYR A 31 12.73 2.68 3.84
C TYR A 31 14.17 3.09 4.19
N LYS A 32 14.57 3.03 5.46
CA LYS A 32 15.94 3.34 5.87
C LYS A 32 16.94 2.34 5.31
N LYS A 33 16.59 1.04 5.39
CA LYS A 33 17.39 -0.03 4.80
C LYS A 33 17.45 0.12 3.28
N VAL A 34 16.32 0.38 2.65
CA VAL A 34 16.22 0.58 1.20
C VAL A 34 17.08 1.76 0.75
N LEU A 35 16.96 2.92 1.41
CA LEU A 35 17.75 4.11 1.08
C LEU A 35 19.25 3.88 1.27
N ALA A 36 19.64 3.20 2.35
CA ALA A 36 21.06 2.90 2.61
C ALA A 36 21.66 2.01 1.50
N GLN A 37 20.95 0.96 1.08
CA GLN A 37 21.38 0.08 -0.01
C GLN A 37 21.50 0.85 -1.33
N HIS A 38 20.47 1.65 -1.68
CA HIS A 38 20.49 2.47 -2.89
C HIS A 38 21.58 3.54 -2.85
N ALA A 39 21.86 4.14 -1.70
CA ALA A 39 22.93 5.12 -1.58
C ALA A 39 24.30 4.55 -1.97
N ILE A 40 24.59 3.33 -1.50
CA ILE A 40 25.85 2.62 -1.83
C ILE A 40 25.93 2.34 -3.34
N GLU A 41 24.88 1.78 -3.92
CA GLU A 41 24.88 1.41 -5.33
C GLU A 41 24.87 2.65 -6.25
N PHE A 42 24.11 3.68 -5.88
CA PHE A 42 24.05 4.92 -6.65
C PHE A 42 25.38 5.67 -6.64
N SER A 43 26.13 5.62 -5.54
CA SER A 43 27.46 6.25 -5.46
C SER A 43 28.51 5.60 -6.39
N LYS A 44 28.30 4.34 -6.81
CA LYS A 44 29.15 3.65 -7.78
C LYS A 44 28.94 4.09 -9.23
N LYS A 45 27.87 4.84 -9.49
CA LYS A 45 27.56 5.34 -10.84
C LYS A 45 28.37 6.57 -11.17
N GLU A 46 28.61 6.79 -12.47
CA GLU A 46 29.32 7.98 -12.95
C GLU A 46 28.68 9.26 -12.45
N LEU A 47 29.52 10.27 -12.16
CA LEU A 47 29.07 11.56 -11.66
C LEU A 47 28.09 12.26 -12.62
N SER A 48 28.31 12.13 -13.93
CA SER A 48 27.43 12.61 -14.99
C SER A 48 26.03 12.06 -14.87
N PHE A 49 25.89 10.75 -14.60
CA PHE A 49 24.60 10.08 -14.36
C PHE A 49 23.94 10.61 -13.10
N GLN A 50 24.69 10.72 -12.00
CA GLN A 50 24.14 11.22 -10.73
C GLN A 50 23.61 12.67 -10.85
N ILE A 51 24.34 13.54 -11.55
CA ILE A 51 23.94 14.92 -11.82
C ILE A 51 22.67 14.94 -12.68
N ASN A 52 22.64 14.19 -13.79
CA ASN A 52 21.49 14.13 -14.68
C ASN A 52 20.21 13.72 -13.93
N ILE A 53 20.28 12.68 -13.11
CA ILE A 53 19.15 12.25 -12.29
C ILE A 53 18.72 13.33 -11.29
N ALA A 54 19.69 14.00 -10.65
CA ALA A 54 19.37 15.08 -9.71
C ALA A 54 18.65 16.27 -10.41
N ASP A 55 19.09 16.63 -11.60
CA ASP A 55 18.46 17.70 -12.41
C ASP A 55 17.06 17.29 -12.89
N MET A 56 16.86 16.03 -13.27
CA MET A 56 15.54 15.48 -13.60
C MET A 56 14.58 15.56 -12.42
N VAL A 57 15.00 15.16 -11.21
CA VAL A 57 14.18 15.29 -10.00
C VAL A 57 13.80 16.75 -9.77
N LYS A 58 14.77 17.66 -9.89
CA LYS A 58 14.56 19.10 -9.70
C LYS A 58 13.56 19.64 -10.73
N LYS A 59 13.72 19.26 -12.00
CA LYS A 59 12.82 19.65 -13.08
C LYS A 59 11.39 19.15 -12.83
N ILE A 60 11.20 17.85 -12.55
CA ILE A 60 9.88 17.28 -12.27
C ILE A 60 9.22 18.00 -11.09
N LYS A 61 9.95 18.25 -10.01
CA LYS A 61 9.42 18.97 -8.86
C LYS A 61 9.00 20.40 -9.21
N SER A 62 9.77 21.10 -10.04
CA SER A 62 9.42 22.43 -10.51
C SER A 62 8.18 22.42 -11.38
N ASP A 63 8.11 21.50 -12.33
CA ASP A 63 7.01 21.38 -13.28
C ASP A 63 5.68 20.99 -12.59
N GLU A 64 5.75 20.11 -11.59
CA GLU A 64 4.57 19.63 -10.86
C GLU A 64 4.13 20.55 -9.71
N ASN A 65 5.01 21.43 -9.22
CA ASN A 65 4.73 22.27 -8.05
C ASN A 65 3.49 23.18 -8.19
N PRO A 66 3.17 23.78 -9.36
CA PRO A 66 1.94 24.56 -9.55
C PRO A 66 0.69 23.68 -9.35
N ALA A 67 0.64 22.49 -9.96
CA ALA A 67 -0.47 21.56 -9.83
C ALA A 67 -0.64 21.07 -8.39
N VAL A 68 0.46 20.70 -7.72
CA VAL A 68 0.48 20.33 -6.31
C VAL A 68 -0.02 21.46 -5.42
N SER A 69 0.36 22.71 -5.72
CA SER A 69 -0.08 23.88 -4.95
C SER A 69 -1.57 24.14 -5.12
N TYR A 70 -2.07 24.00 -6.33
CA TYR A 70 -3.50 24.11 -6.61
C TYR A 70 -4.30 23.02 -5.89
N MET A 71 -3.91 21.76 -6.01
CA MET A 71 -4.56 20.65 -5.32
C MET A 71 -4.56 20.84 -3.79
N ALA A 72 -3.44 21.30 -3.22
CA ALA A 72 -3.36 21.56 -1.79
C ALA A 72 -4.32 22.67 -1.35
N LYS A 73 -4.41 23.76 -2.11
CA LYS A 73 -5.35 24.85 -1.85
C LYS A 73 -6.81 24.36 -1.91
N GLU A 74 -7.16 23.63 -2.96
CA GLU A 74 -8.49 23.05 -3.11
C GLU A 74 -8.84 22.10 -1.97
N PHE A 75 -7.88 21.25 -1.56
CA PHE A 75 -8.06 20.33 -0.44
C PHE A 75 -8.32 21.07 0.87
N GLU A 76 -7.52 22.09 1.19
CA GLU A 76 -7.68 22.87 2.42
C GLU A 76 -8.98 23.68 2.42
N MET A 77 -9.41 24.22 1.28
CA MET A 77 -10.70 24.90 1.14
C MET A 77 -11.86 23.92 1.39
N ARG A 78 -11.84 22.74 0.77
CA ARG A 78 -12.88 21.71 0.98
C ARG A 78 -12.90 21.22 2.41
N LYS A 79 -11.73 20.98 3.00
CA LYS A 79 -11.60 20.55 4.41
C LYS A 79 -12.18 21.62 5.35
N SER A 80 -11.88 22.88 5.11
CA SER A 80 -12.42 24.00 5.90
C SER A 80 -13.92 24.12 5.73
N ALA A 81 -14.46 24.01 4.51
CA ALA A 81 -15.89 24.03 4.24
C ALA A 81 -16.62 22.85 4.92
N ASP A 82 -16.05 21.66 4.87
CA ASP A 82 -16.60 20.48 5.55
C ASP A 82 -16.62 20.66 7.09
N ILE A 83 -15.55 21.18 7.67
CA ILE A 83 -15.49 21.51 9.09
C ILE A 83 -16.58 22.54 9.42
N TYR A 84 -16.67 23.63 8.62
CA TYR A 84 -17.67 24.67 8.85
C TYR A 84 -19.10 24.15 8.76
N SER A 85 -19.40 23.28 7.81
CA SER A 85 -20.73 22.65 7.65
C SER A 85 -21.13 21.75 8.82
N ARG A 86 -20.17 21.23 9.55
CA ARG A 86 -20.38 20.36 10.73
C ARG A 86 -20.38 21.09 12.05
N ILE A 87 -20.06 22.38 12.06
CA ILE A 87 -20.10 23.16 13.29
C ILE A 87 -21.56 23.24 13.75
N SER A 88 -21.80 22.72 14.94
CA SER A 88 -23.07 22.89 15.63
C SER A 88 -22.91 23.89 16.78
N ILE A 89 -23.94 24.71 16.94
CA ILE A 89 -23.99 25.63 18.07
C ILE A 89 -24.73 24.90 19.19
N ALA A 90 -23.99 24.49 20.22
CA ALA A 90 -24.60 23.94 21.42
C ALA A 90 -24.85 25.05 22.43
N LYS A 91 -26.04 25.09 22.98
CA LYS A 91 -26.32 25.90 24.16
C LYS A 91 -25.69 25.21 25.37
N THR A 92 -24.71 25.85 25.99
CA THR A 92 -24.11 25.33 27.23
C THR A 92 -25.08 25.59 28.41
N GLY A 93 -24.97 24.75 29.44
CA GLY A 93 -25.76 25.04 30.70
C GLY A 93 -25.30 26.27 31.49
N THR A 94 -24.28 26.99 30.98
CA THR A 94 -23.70 28.18 31.62
C THR A 94 -24.46 29.44 31.15
N ILE A 95 -24.99 30.22 32.10
CA ILE A 95 -25.68 31.44 31.77
C ILE A 95 -24.73 32.52 31.27
N ASP A 96 -25.10 33.21 30.20
CA ASP A 96 -24.39 34.39 29.71
C ASP A 96 -24.84 35.63 30.55
N THR A 97 -23.98 36.04 31.48
CA THR A 97 -24.26 37.15 32.38
C THR A 97 -24.60 38.47 31.65
N ASN A 98 -24.06 38.63 30.43
CA ASN A 98 -24.31 39.82 29.60
C ASN A 98 -25.74 39.82 29.00
N LYS A 99 -26.38 38.66 28.92
CA LYS A 99 -27.73 38.50 28.41
C LYS A 99 -28.76 38.31 29.52
N LEU A 100 -28.34 38.24 30.77
CA LEU A 100 -29.20 38.00 31.91
C LEU A 100 -30.30 39.08 32.05
N HIS A 101 -30.02 40.31 31.67
CA HIS A 101 -31.01 41.40 31.74
C HIS A 101 -32.21 41.20 30.79
N SER A 102 -32.08 40.37 29.75
CA SER A 102 -33.10 40.11 28.77
C SER A 102 -33.92 38.82 29.01
N TYR A 103 -33.70 38.12 30.15
CA TYR A 103 -34.26 36.82 30.43
C TYR A 103 -35.82 36.75 30.33
N LYS A 104 -36.50 37.86 30.54
CA LYS A 104 -37.97 37.94 30.43
C LYS A 104 -38.48 37.91 28.99
N TYR A 105 -37.62 38.25 28.03
CA TYR A 105 -38.03 38.44 26.62
C TYR A 105 -37.20 37.59 25.65
N ASN A 106 -36.13 36.96 26.14
CA ASN A 106 -35.22 36.22 25.31
C ASN A 106 -34.87 34.87 25.97
N GLU A 107 -35.23 33.78 25.32
CA GLU A 107 -34.92 32.43 25.80
C GLU A 107 -33.46 32.06 25.61
N ASP A 108 -32.67 32.83 24.79
CA ASP A 108 -31.28 32.55 24.43
C ASP A 108 -30.30 33.19 25.40
N ILE A 109 -30.45 32.84 26.69
CA ILE A 109 -29.68 33.38 27.82
C ILE A 109 -28.43 32.53 28.13
N PHE A 110 -28.22 31.41 27.43
CA PHE A 110 -27.09 30.52 27.63
C PHE A 110 -25.95 30.86 26.71
N ARG A 111 -24.69 30.65 27.18
CA ARG A 111 -23.54 30.77 26.34
C ARG A 111 -23.60 29.77 25.21
N LYS A 112 -23.28 30.22 24.00
CA LYS A 112 -23.17 29.37 22.81
C LYS A 112 -21.74 28.89 22.68
N LEU A 113 -21.55 27.58 22.61
CA LEU A 113 -20.29 26.96 22.33
C LEU A 113 -20.33 26.34 20.92
N SER A 114 -19.38 26.71 20.09
CA SER A 114 -19.21 26.03 18.80
C SER A 114 -18.52 24.69 19.04
N VAL A 115 -19.25 23.61 18.80
CA VAL A 115 -18.69 22.26 18.83
C VAL A 115 -18.25 21.89 17.42
N VAL A 116 -16.95 21.72 17.26
CA VAL A 116 -16.33 21.27 15.99
C VAL A 116 -16.14 19.76 16.07
N PRO A 117 -16.95 18.96 15.38
CA PRO A 117 -16.71 17.52 15.31
C PRO A 117 -15.40 17.25 14.59
N GLN A 118 -14.64 16.28 15.08
CA GLN A 118 -13.41 15.85 14.39
C GLN A 118 -13.79 15.29 13.02
N GLY A 119 -13.21 15.87 11.96
CA GLY A 119 -13.31 15.34 10.60
C GLY A 119 -12.58 14.02 10.47
N LYS A 120 -12.99 13.17 9.52
CA LYS A 120 -12.27 11.95 9.20
C LYS A 120 -10.92 12.29 8.60
N ASN A 121 -9.87 11.74 9.18
CA ASN A 121 -8.53 11.86 8.62
C ASN A 121 -8.20 10.68 7.69
N HIS A 122 -7.45 10.97 6.65
CA HIS A 122 -7.14 10.04 5.58
C HIS A 122 -5.65 9.71 5.56
N GLY A 123 -5.32 8.53 5.04
CA GLY A 123 -3.95 8.12 4.73
C GLY A 123 -3.91 7.32 3.43
N PHE A 124 -2.72 7.16 2.87
CA PHE A 124 -2.49 6.40 1.66
C PHE A 124 -1.48 5.29 1.89
N VAL A 125 -1.81 4.08 1.41
CA VAL A 125 -0.85 2.99 1.25
C VAL A 125 -0.86 2.61 -0.24
N ILE A 126 0.29 2.74 -0.89
CA ILE A 126 0.42 2.57 -2.33
C ILE A 126 1.37 1.40 -2.58
N PHE A 127 0.95 0.46 -3.40
CA PHE A 127 1.76 -0.64 -3.89
C PHE A 127 2.08 -0.41 -5.36
N LEU A 128 3.37 -0.27 -5.67
CA LEU A 128 3.87 -0.03 -7.02
C LEU A 128 4.43 -1.33 -7.59
N ASP A 129 3.89 -1.72 -8.71
CA ASP A 129 4.37 -2.87 -9.48
C ASP A 129 5.75 -2.59 -10.06
N TRP A 130 6.67 -3.53 -9.78
CA TRP A 130 8.03 -3.46 -10.30
C TRP A 130 8.32 -4.63 -11.25
N SER A 131 7.38 -4.87 -12.16
CA SER A 131 7.49 -5.92 -13.19
C SER A 131 8.09 -5.40 -14.49
N GLY A 132 8.51 -6.33 -15.35
CA GLY A 132 9.07 -6.00 -16.65
C GLY A 132 8.09 -5.31 -17.60
N SER A 133 6.80 -5.64 -17.53
CA SER A 133 5.73 -5.03 -18.33
C SER A 133 5.55 -3.54 -18.03
N MET A 134 5.72 -3.14 -16.78
CA MET A 134 5.64 -1.74 -16.34
C MET A 134 6.71 -0.84 -16.94
N ALA A 135 7.82 -1.38 -17.47
CA ALA A 135 9.00 -0.59 -17.90
C ALA A 135 8.65 0.59 -18.84
N VAL A 136 7.68 0.40 -19.74
CA VAL A 136 7.24 1.44 -20.69
C VAL A 136 6.55 2.61 -19.99
N ASN A 137 5.72 2.32 -19.00
CA ASN A 137 4.87 3.30 -18.32
C ASN A 137 5.49 3.82 -17.00
N LEU A 138 6.50 3.13 -16.48
CA LEU A 138 7.03 3.34 -15.14
C LEU A 138 7.48 4.78 -14.89
N ARG A 139 8.12 5.41 -15.86
CA ARG A 139 8.58 6.80 -15.74
C ARG A 139 7.42 7.78 -15.52
N TYR A 140 6.31 7.59 -16.22
CA TYR A 140 5.11 8.41 -16.03
C TYR A 140 4.44 8.13 -14.70
N THR A 141 4.36 6.87 -14.33
CA THR A 141 3.82 6.43 -13.03
C THR A 141 4.61 7.05 -11.87
N ILE A 142 5.95 7.01 -11.95
CA ILE A 142 6.81 7.64 -10.93
C ILE A 142 6.60 9.16 -10.88
N LYS A 143 6.47 9.83 -12.03
CA LYS A 143 6.19 11.26 -12.05
C LYS A 143 4.88 11.59 -11.33
N GLN A 144 3.81 10.83 -11.57
CA GLN A 144 2.53 11.01 -10.90
C GLN A 144 2.63 10.68 -9.41
N LEU A 145 3.37 9.63 -9.07
CA LEU A 145 3.62 9.25 -7.68
C LEU A 145 4.39 10.35 -6.92
N MET A 146 5.37 11.00 -7.57
CA MET A 146 6.07 12.15 -7.01
C MET A 146 5.09 13.30 -6.74
N SER A 147 4.22 13.63 -7.68
CA SER A 147 3.21 14.69 -7.52
C SER A 147 2.27 14.38 -6.35
N LEU A 148 1.77 13.15 -6.26
CA LEU A 148 0.89 12.71 -5.19
C LEU A 148 1.59 12.77 -3.83
N THR A 149 2.81 12.29 -3.73
CA THR A 149 3.56 12.30 -2.46
C THR A 149 3.98 13.70 -2.03
N MET A 150 4.30 14.60 -2.98
CA MET A 150 4.52 16.02 -2.72
C MET A 150 3.24 16.68 -2.19
N PHE A 151 2.08 16.39 -2.79
CA PHE A 151 0.79 16.84 -2.30
C PHE A 151 0.52 16.34 -0.87
N CYS A 152 0.64 15.04 -0.63
CA CYS A 152 0.42 14.44 0.69
C CYS A 152 1.34 15.06 1.76
N LYS A 153 2.63 15.29 1.43
CA LYS A 153 3.55 15.99 2.33
C LYS A 153 3.10 17.41 2.66
N ARG A 154 2.60 18.15 1.67
CA ARG A 154 2.17 19.53 1.85
C ARG A 154 0.94 19.67 2.74
N VAL A 155 -0.03 18.75 2.58
CA VAL A 155 -1.28 18.74 3.37
C VAL A 155 -1.21 17.82 4.59
N GLN A 156 -0.02 17.30 4.90
CA GLN A 156 0.25 16.45 6.06
C GLN A 156 -0.60 15.16 6.12
N ILE A 157 -0.93 14.61 4.97
CA ILE A 157 -1.56 13.29 4.87
C ILE A 157 -0.48 12.22 4.98
N PRO A 158 -0.56 11.27 5.94
CA PRO A 158 0.39 10.18 6.05
C PRO A 158 0.27 9.23 4.85
N PHE A 159 1.42 8.76 4.35
CA PHE A 159 1.50 7.79 3.28
C PHE A 159 2.69 6.86 3.41
N GLU A 160 2.56 5.66 2.85
CA GLU A 160 3.63 4.70 2.63
C GLU A 160 3.52 4.17 1.19
N VAL A 161 4.65 4.01 0.54
CA VAL A 161 4.74 3.44 -0.81
C VAL A 161 5.65 2.23 -0.78
N TYR A 162 5.11 1.10 -1.18
CA TYR A 162 5.82 -0.16 -1.28
C TYR A 162 5.96 -0.55 -2.75
N LEU A 163 7.17 -0.86 -3.14
CA LEU A 163 7.48 -1.47 -4.41
C LEU A 163 7.40 -2.98 -4.21
N PHE A 164 6.60 -3.69 -5.00
CA PHE A 164 6.51 -5.14 -4.94
C PHE A 164 7.21 -5.78 -6.13
N ARG A 165 8.01 -6.81 -5.85
CA ARG A 165 8.84 -7.50 -6.82
C ARG A 165 9.19 -8.91 -6.38
N ASP A 166 9.72 -9.70 -7.30
CA ASP A 166 10.38 -10.96 -6.98
C ASP A 166 11.69 -10.73 -6.20
N PRO A 167 12.10 -11.66 -5.34
CA PRO A 167 13.38 -11.59 -4.67
C PRO A 167 14.55 -11.77 -5.67
N THR A 168 15.65 -11.14 -5.36
CA THR A 168 16.91 -11.37 -6.10
C THR A 168 17.48 -12.76 -5.81
N TYR A 169 18.47 -13.20 -6.57
CA TYR A 169 19.14 -14.49 -6.34
C TYR A 169 19.70 -14.63 -4.93
N THR A 170 20.21 -13.55 -4.35
CA THR A 170 20.76 -13.51 -2.99
C THR A 170 19.69 -13.57 -1.91
N GLU A 171 18.46 -13.19 -2.22
CA GLU A 171 17.31 -13.19 -1.32
C GLU A 171 16.46 -14.45 -1.43
N LYS A 172 16.67 -15.28 -2.46
CA LYS A 172 15.86 -16.49 -2.70
C LYS A 172 15.93 -17.54 -1.58
N ASN A 173 17.04 -17.56 -0.83
CA ASN A 173 17.21 -18.49 0.27
C ASN A 173 16.45 -18.09 1.54
N ASP A 174 15.93 -16.86 1.60
CA ASP A 174 15.03 -16.39 2.66
C ASP A 174 13.57 -16.75 2.36
N GLY A 175 13.33 -17.50 1.27
CA GLY A 175 12.02 -17.89 0.78
C GLY A 175 11.25 -18.64 1.86
N GLN A 176 10.07 -18.12 2.19
CA GLN A 176 9.20 -18.75 3.14
C GLN A 176 8.45 -19.88 2.43
N SER A 177 8.99 -21.10 2.54
CA SER A 177 8.21 -22.28 2.32
C SER A 177 7.45 -22.58 3.59
N PHE A 178 6.15 -22.74 3.48
CA PHE A 178 5.30 -23.19 4.58
C PHE A 178 4.90 -24.61 4.33
N THR A 179 5.51 -25.54 5.08
CA THR A 179 5.12 -26.95 5.03
C THR A 179 3.79 -27.11 5.76
N HIS A 180 2.79 -27.57 5.07
CA HIS A 180 1.51 -27.90 5.69
C HIS A 180 1.65 -29.13 6.59
N LYS A 181 1.07 -29.10 7.79
CA LYS A 181 1.09 -30.24 8.72
C LYS A 181 0.48 -31.53 8.14
N SER A 182 -0.35 -31.42 7.13
CA SER A 182 -0.95 -32.56 6.41
C SER A 182 -0.07 -33.13 5.30
N GLY A 183 1.12 -32.57 5.05
CA GLY A 183 2.12 -33.12 4.12
C GLY A 183 1.78 -32.99 2.63
N ALA A 184 0.77 -32.23 2.27
CA ALA A 184 0.29 -32.26 0.90
C ALA A 184 0.83 -31.17 -0.01
N HIS A 185 1.04 -29.93 0.45
CA HIS A 185 1.39 -28.82 -0.42
C HIS A 185 2.14 -27.71 0.32
N ASP A 186 3.24 -27.25 -0.27
CA ASP A 186 3.98 -26.07 0.17
C ASP A 186 3.54 -24.87 -0.64
N VAL A 187 3.16 -23.77 0.02
CA VAL A 187 2.82 -22.49 -0.60
C VAL A 187 3.99 -21.55 -0.45
N PHE A 188 4.50 -21.04 -1.58
CA PHE A 188 5.62 -20.12 -1.58
C PHE A 188 5.15 -18.68 -1.65
N LEU A 189 5.39 -17.91 -0.58
CA LEU A 189 5.27 -16.45 -0.59
C LEU A 189 6.65 -15.84 -0.87
N ASN A 190 7.17 -16.11 -2.07
CA ASN A 190 8.50 -15.66 -2.45
C ASN A 190 8.44 -14.32 -3.19
N PHE A 191 8.31 -13.23 -2.44
CA PHE A 191 8.30 -11.88 -2.97
C PHE A 191 8.83 -10.89 -1.92
N LYS A 192 9.15 -9.67 -2.34
CA LYS A 192 9.63 -8.60 -1.48
C LYS A 192 8.80 -7.34 -1.65
N LEU A 193 8.58 -6.67 -0.52
CA LEU A 193 7.99 -5.33 -0.45
C LEU A 193 9.07 -4.35 0.03
N ARG A 194 9.47 -3.44 -0.84
CA ARG A 194 10.46 -2.43 -0.50
C ARG A 194 9.76 -1.09 -0.24
N ASN A 195 9.79 -0.62 0.99
CA ASN A 195 9.24 0.70 1.31
C ASN A 195 10.16 1.78 0.72
N ILE A 196 9.76 2.34 -0.42
CA ILE A 196 10.60 3.29 -1.17
C ILE A 196 10.29 4.75 -0.85
N LEU A 197 9.04 5.07 -0.48
CA LEU A 197 8.62 6.41 -0.08
C LEU A 197 7.75 6.33 1.18
N SER A 198 8.01 7.22 2.12
CA SER A 198 7.26 7.30 3.38
C SER A 198 7.03 8.75 3.79
N SER A 199 5.87 9.02 4.38
CA SER A 199 5.60 10.32 5.01
C SER A 199 6.55 10.63 6.18
N ARG A 200 7.20 9.60 6.74
CA ARG A 200 8.21 9.73 7.82
C ARG A 200 9.55 10.28 7.33
N MET A 201 9.82 10.21 6.05
CA MET A 201 11.06 10.72 5.46
C MET A 201 11.19 12.23 5.62
N ASN A 202 12.38 12.69 5.97
CA ASN A 202 12.72 14.10 5.86
C ASN A 202 12.95 14.52 4.40
N THR A 203 13.17 15.81 4.13
CA THR A 203 13.30 16.34 2.78
C THR A 203 14.50 15.74 2.02
N VAL A 204 15.61 15.46 2.71
CA VAL A 204 16.81 14.90 2.11
C VAL A 204 16.57 13.44 1.71
N GLU A 205 16.00 12.65 2.62
CA GLU A 205 15.64 11.25 2.39
C GLU A 205 14.64 11.13 1.21
N LEU A 206 13.61 11.97 1.20
CA LEU A 206 12.61 11.95 0.14
C LEU A 206 13.21 12.33 -1.23
N ASN A 207 14.10 13.32 -1.28
CA ASN A 207 14.81 13.66 -2.52
C ASN A 207 15.73 12.52 -2.98
N SER A 208 16.39 11.84 -2.07
CA SER A 208 17.20 10.66 -2.38
C SER A 208 16.34 9.51 -2.92
N ALA A 209 15.19 9.24 -2.30
CA ALA A 209 14.25 8.24 -2.80
C ALA A 209 13.75 8.56 -4.22
N TYR A 210 13.44 9.82 -4.52
CA TYR A 210 13.07 10.22 -5.88
C TYR A 210 14.19 10.02 -6.90
N LYS A 211 15.45 10.32 -6.50
CA LYS A 211 16.60 10.05 -7.36
C LYS A 211 16.76 8.55 -7.66
N TYR A 212 16.59 7.71 -6.65
CA TYR A 212 16.70 6.27 -6.82
C TYR A 212 15.60 5.72 -7.72
N LEU A 213 14.34 6.12 -7.49
CA LEU A 213 13.21 5.74 -8.33
C LEU A 213 13.43 6.12 -9.80
N LEU A 214 13.83 7.36 -10.07
CA LEU A 214 14.10 7.81 -11.45
C LEU A 214 15.35 7.12 -12.02
N GLY A 215 16.39 6.95 -11.23
CA GLY A 215 17.61 6.24 -11.65
C GLY A 215 17.32 4.80 -12.07
N MET A 216 16.45 4.11 -11.34
CA MET A 216 16.04 2.75 -11.66
C MET A 216 15.35 2.65 -13.03
N THR A 217 14.57 3.66 -13.44
CA THR A 217 13.96 3.69 -14.79
C THR A 217 14.98 3.93 -15.91
N MET A 218 16.20 4.30 -15.58
CA MET A 218 17.29 4.59 -16.52
C MET A 218 18.42 3.55 -16.48
N GLY A 219 18.08 2.32 -16.09
CA GLY A 219 19.04 1.20 -16.05
C GLY A 219 19.83 1.05 -14.76
N TYR A 220 19.48 1.82 -13.72
CA TYR A 220 19.98 1.62 -12.37
C TYR A 220 19.04 0.69 -11.57
N ASN A 221 19.03 -0.58 -11.90
CA ASN A 221 18.09 -1.56 -11.30
C ASN A 221 18.79 -2.79 -10.67
N ALA A 222 20.06 -2.67 -10.32
CA ALA A 222 20.85 -3.82 -9.81
C ALA A 222 20.28 -4.42 -8.51
N LEU A 223 19.67 -3.57 -7.65
CA LEU A 223 19.06 -4.00 -6.38
C LEU A 223 17.62 -4.49 -6.53
N ASP A 224 16.92 -3.95 -7.50
CA ASP A 224 15.50 -4.20 -7.72
C ASP A 224 15.26 -4.57 -9.19
N PRO A 225 15.61 -5.81 -9.59
CA PRO A 225 15.41 -6.26 -10.96
C PRO A 225 13.91 -6.35 -11.27
N MET A 226 13.53 -5.90 -12.45
CA MET A 226 12.16 -6.00 -12.96
C MET A 226 11.95 -7.42 -13.49
N GLN A 227 11.10 -8.19 -12.84
CA GLN A 227 10.81 -9.58 -13.19
C GLN A 227 9.30 -9.82 -13.21
N SER A 228 8.84 -10.76 -12.41
CA SER A 228 7.44 -11.19 -12.32
C SER A 228 6.57 -10.20 -11.54
N THR A 229 5.26 -10.43 -11.58
CA THR A 229 4.23 -9.59 -10.92
C THR A 229 3.58 -10.33 -9.76
N PRO A 230 4.15 -10.32 -8.54
CA PRO A 230 3.59 -11.02 -7.37
C PRO A 230 2.42 -10.23 -6.72
N LEU A 231 1.43 -9.84 -7.54
CA LEU A 231 0.30 -9.02 -7.10
C LEU A 231 -0.60 -9.77 -6.10
N ASN A 232 -0.91 -11.04 -6.36
CA ASN A 232 -1.76 -11.85 -5.48
C ASN A 232 -1.17 -11.97 -4.08
N GLN A 233 0.15 -12.22 -3.99
CA GLN A 233 0.88 -12.30 -2.73
C GLN A 233 0.88 -10.93 -2.01
N THR A 234 1.03 -9.85 -2.78
CA THR A 234 1.01 -8.49 -2.26
C THR A 234 -0.36 -8.14 -1.69
N ILE A 235 -1.45 -8.46 -2.39
CA ILE A 235 -2.82 -8.24 -1.91
C ILE A 235 -3.05 -9.03 -0.61
N TYR A 236 -2.58 -10.27 -0.55
CA TYR A 236 -2.74 -11.10 0.64
C TYR A 236 -2.08 -10.48 1.89
N VAL A 237 -0.88 -9.90 1.77
CA VAL A 237 -0.19 -9.29 2.90
C VAL A 237 -0.62 -7.84 3.17
N ALA A 238 -1.26 -7.19 2.20
CA ALA A 238 -1.65 -5.78 2.29
C ALA A 238 -2.61 -5.49 3.44
N ASP A 239 -3.51 -6.42 3.78
CA ASP A 239 -4.49 -6.22 4.85
C ASP A 239 -3.81 -5.86 6.18
N LYS A 240 -2.81 -6.63 6.59
CA LYS A 240 -2.07 -6.34 7.82
C LYS A 240 -1.29 -5.03 7.72
N ILE A 241 -0.63 -4.76 6.59
CA ILE A 241 0.15 -3.53 6.38
C ILE A 241 -0.76 -2.30 6.52
N VAL A 242 -1.94 -2.34 5.90
CA VAL A 242 -2.93 -1.27 5.94
C VAL A 242 -3.47 -1.07 7.36
N ASN A 243 -3.75 -2.15 8.08
CA ASN A 243 -4.21 -2.09 9.46
C ASN A 243 -3.13 -1.53 10.40
N ASP A 244 -1.89 -1.99 10.27
CA ASP A 244 -0.74 -1.48 11.04
C ASP A 244 -0.50 0.02 10.74
N PHE A 245 -0.58 0.42 9.47
CA PHE A 245 -0.48 1.81 9.04
C PHE A 245 -1.59 2.66 9.65
N ARG A 246 -2.84 2.19 9.63
CA ARG A 246 -4.01 2.88 10.20
C ARG A 246 -3.82 3.15 11.69
N VAL A 247 -3.41 2.12 12.44
CA VAL A 247 -3.18 2.22 13.89
C VAL A 247 -2.03 3.17 14.19
N LYS A 248 -0.89 2.99 13.50
CA LYS A 248 0.33 3.78 13.72
C LYS A 248 0.13 5.28 13.46
N ASN A 249 -0.60 5.62 12.39
CA ASN A 249 -0.83 7.01 12.00
C ASN A 249 -2.15 7.58 12.55
N LYS A 250 -2.92 6.78 13.31
CA LYS A 250 -4.22 7.17 13.88
C LYS A 250 -5.19 7.72 12.83
N VAL A 251 -5.18 7.14 11.62
CA VAL A 251 -6.07 7.53 10.54
C VAL A 251 -7.34 6.69 10.54
N GLN A 252 -8.46 7.31 10.17
CA GLN A 252 -9.76 6.63 10.14
C GLN A 252 -10.01 5.95 8.80
N ILE A 253 -9.55 6.56 7.72
CA ILE A 253 -9.69 6.05 6.37
C ILE A 253 -8.31 5.86 5.75
N VAL A 254 -8.03 4.67 5.26
CA VAL A 254 -6.82 4.36 4.49
C VAL A 254 -7.23 4.04 3.06
N ASN A 255 -6.74 4.82 2.13
CA ASN A 255 -6.88 4.56 0.71
C ASN A 255 -5.73 3.67 0.27
N THR A 256 -6.04 2.44 -0.12
CA THR A 256 -5.05 1.49 -0.63
C THR A 256 -5.10 1.49 -2.15
N VAL A 257 -3.96 1.72 -2.79
CA VAL A 257 -3.84 1.84 -4.24
C VAL A 257 -2.80 0.85 -4.75
N PHE A 258 -3.17 0.03 -5.72
CA PHE A 258 -2.25 -0.82 -6.46
C PHE A 258 -2.03 -0.21 -7.84
N LEU A 259 -0.78 0.12 -8.16
CA LEU A 259 -0.36 0.64 -9.46
C LEU A 259 0.31 -0.50 -10.22
N THR A 260 -0.44 -1.13 -11.10
CA THR A 260 -0.02 -2.27 -11.93
C THR A 260 -0.60 -2.11 -13.33
N ASP A 261 -0.01 -2.72 -14.32
CA ASP A 261 -0.44 -2.72 -15.71
C ASP A 261 -0.97 -4.08 -16.19
N GLY A 262 -1.00 -5.07 -15.33
CA GLY A 262 -1.35 -6.40 -15.79
C GLY A 262 -1.84 -7.39 -14.75
N ASP A 263 -1.87 -8.61 -15.21
CA ASP A 263 -2.29 -9.76 -14.45
C ASP A 263 -1.21 -10.17 -13.44
N SER A 264 -1.66 -10.78 -12.36
CA SER A 264 -0.77 -11.36 -11.37
C SER A 264 -0.22 -12.69 -11.82
N ASP A 265 1.06 -12.92 -11.53
CA ASP A 265 1.57 -14.28 -11.57
C ASP A 265 0.84 -15.17 -10.55
N PRO A 266 0.61 -16.42 -10.89
CA PRO A 266 -0.06 -17.35 -9.98
C PRO A 266 0.79 -17.57 -8.73
N ILE A 267 0.12 -17.75 -7.59
CA ILE A 267 0.79 -18.18 -6.36
C ILE A 267 1.38 -19.56 -6.62
N ARG A 268 2.69 -19.69 -6.45
CA ARG A 268 3.37 -20.98 -6.64
C ARG A 268 3.17 -21.85 -5.41
N PHE A 269 2.83 -23.09 -5.64
CA PHE A 269 2.80 -24.13 -4.62
C PHE A 269 3.45 -25.40 -5.19
N GLU A 270 4.21 -26.09 -4.36
CA GLU A 270 4.78 -27.39 -4.70
C GLU A 270 4.07 -28.47 -3.92
N SER A 271 3.73 -29.55 -4.60
CA SER A 271 3.23 -30.74 -3.95
C SER A 271 4.40 -31.63 -3.56
N VAL A 272 4.52 -31.92 -2.28
CA VAL A 272 5.58 -32.80 -1.76
C VAL A 272 5.47 -34.24 -2.30
N THR A 273 4.33 -34.60 -2.84
CA THR A 273 4.05 -35.95 -3.35
C THR A 273 4.13 -36.09 -4.87
N LEU A 274 4.45 -35.03 -5.63
CA LEU A 274 4.22 -35.04 -7.06
C LEU A 274 5.46 -34.96 -7.95
N ASN A 275 5.98 -36.15 -8.23
CA ASN A 275 6.37 -36.54 -9.59
C ASN A 275 5.14 -36.90 -10.48
N ALA A 276 3.92 -36.78 -9.97
CA ALA A 276 2.67 -36.98 -10.68
C ALA A 276 2.01 -35.60 -10.85
N GLY A 277 1.98 -35.07 -12.09
CA GLY A 277 1.32 -33.81 -12.40
C GLY A 277 -0.10 -33.77 -11.87
N PHE A 278 -0.57 -32.56 -11.50
CA PHE A 278 -1.98 -32.36 -11.18
C PHE A 278 -2.82 -32.98 -12.27
N ASP A 279 -3.61 -33.96 -11.93
CA ASP A 279 -4.58 -34.50 -12.87
C ASP A 279 -5.48 -33.33 -13.29
N LYS A 280 -5.75 -33.22 -14.61
CA LYS A 280 -6.61 -32.14 -15.16
C LYS A 280 -7.99 -32.04 -14.50
N LYS A 281 -8.36 -33.05 -13.72
CA LYS A 281 -9.61 -33.12 -12.95
C LYS A 281 -9.50 -32.60 -11.51
N SER A 282 -8.29 -32.20 -11.02
CA SER A 282 -8.14 -31.72 -9.66
C SER A 282 -8.61 -30.26 -9.54
N LYS A 283 -9.41 -29.97 -8.52
CA LYS A 283 -9.86 -28.62 -8.17
C LYS A 283 -9.18 -28.17 -6.89
N ILE A 284 -8.62 -26.98 -6.92
CA ILE A 284 -7.92 -26.39 -5.76
C ILE A 284 -8.90 -25.54 -4.97
N ILE A 285 -9.00 -25.79 -3.68
CA ILE A 285 -9.81 -25.03 -2.74
C ILE A 285 -8.87 -24.37 -1.75
N ILE A 286 -8.91 -23.02 -1.67
CA ILE A 286 -8.23 -22.27 -0.64
C ILE A 286 -9.16 -22.11 0.54
N GLN A 287 -8.75 -22.55 1.72
CA GLN A 287 -9.49 -22.35 2.95
C GLN A 287 -8.86 -21.23 3.78
N ASP A 288 -9.67 -20.26 4.16
CA ASP A 288 -9.28 -19.30 5.18
C ASP A 288 -9.37 -19.96 6.57
N THR A 289 -8.24 -20.11 7.22
CA THR A 289 -8.14 -20.77 8.54
C THR A 289 -8.92 -20.06 9.64
N LYS A 290 -9.13 -18.74 9.52
CA LYS A 290 -9.85 -17.93 10.50
C LYS A 290 -11.36 -17.96 10.31
N THR A 291 -11.81 -17.74 9.09
CA THR A 291 -13.24 -17.61 8.77
C THR A 291 -13.88 -18.93 8.33
N LYS A 292 -13.05 -19.95 8.05
CA LYS A 292 -13.47 -21.24 7.49
C LYS A 292 -14.18 -21.13 6.13
N LYS A 293 -14.03 -20.00 5.45
CA LYS A 293 -14.54 -19.82 4.10
C LYS A 293 -13.64 -20.52 3.09
N GLU A 294 -14.27 -21.15 2.11
CA GLU A 294 -13.61 -21.87 1.04
C GLU A 294 -13.76 -21.11 -0.27
N TYR A 295 -12.66 -21.01 -1.00
CA TYR A 295 -12.59 -20.35 -2.30
C TYR A 295 -12.03 -21.34 -3.33
N MET A 296 -12.83 -21.66 -4.33
CA MET A 296 -12.39 -22.52 -5.43
C MET A 296 -11.59 -21.69 -6.43
N LEU A 297 -10.35 -22.08 -6.68
CA LEU A 297 -9.57 -21.47 -7.76
C LEU A 297 -10.10 -21.97 -9.11
N PRO A 298 -10.26 -21.08 -10.11
CA PRO A 298 -10.57 -21.50 -11.46
C PRO A 298 -9.45 -22.43 -11.94
N GLY A 299 -9.81 -23.64 -12.36
CA GLY A 299 -8.85 -24.58 -12.93
C GLY A 299 -8.21 -23.94 -14.17
N ASN A 300 -6.89 -24.05 -14.29
CA ASN A 300 -6.22 -23.68 -15.54
C ASN A 300 -6.78 -24.61 -16.63
N GLY A 301 -7.57 -24.01 -17.56
CA GLY A 301 -8.08 -24.66 -18.74
C GLY A 301 -6.96 -24.99 -19.73
#